data_034081978bdba3f19b37e6b66ad80203
#
_entry.id   034081978bdba3f19b37e6b66ad80203
#
_cell.length_a   1.000
_cell.length_b   1.000
_cell.length_c   1.000
_cell.angle_alpha   90.00
_cell.angle_beta   90.00
_cell.angle_gamma   90.00
#
_symmetry.space_group_name_H-M   'P 1'
#
loop_
_entity.id
_entity.type
_entity.pdbx_description
1 polymer ?
#
loop_
_entity_poly.entity_id
_entity_poly.type
_entity_poly.pdbx_seq_one_letter_code
_entity_poly.pdbx_strand_id
1 'polypeptide(L)'
;VKGQQTPAGDLRLVDLTKRFGVFTAVDDLTLTIPQGSFFALLGASGCGKTTTLRMIAGLEQPTSGKVLLGEQDIAGLRPYKRPVNTVFQSYALFPHLDIQENVAFGLRRRGIRKVSDQVERMLALVQLEGYGRRRPAQLSGGQQQRVALARALINHPQVLLLDEPLGALDLKLRRQMQIELKRIQTEVGITFVHVTHDQEEAMTMADTVAVMNAGRIEQLGAPADIYEYPATAFVANFLGQSNLLAAEAGGRAADDVLVTAHGSRFSVPAGRARLTDGPAFLGVRPEKLHLADGPDGVPAGHQHVGGIVTDTSYVGVSTQYLVRTAWGSELSAFAANSGLGGRLAVGTAVTAHWDPRHAFLLPRAAGEDDQTAPLLDEPPVGASA
;
A
#
# COMPACT_ATOMS: atom_id res chain seq x y z
N VAL A 1 -3.28 30.83 -28.25
CA VAL A 1 -4.51 30.01 -28.21
C VAL A 1 -4.63 29.55 -26.76
N LYS A 2 -5.57 30.14 -26.02
CA LYS A 2 -5.97 29.66 -24.68
C LYS A 2 -6.60 28.29 -24.89
N GLY A 3 -5.87 27.21 -24.58
CA GLY A 3 -6.46 25.89 -24.45
C GLY A 3 -7.48 25.97 -23.34
N GLN A 4 -8.72 25.61 -23.63
CA GLN A 4 -9.75 25.36 -22.63
C GLN A 4 -9.19 24.27 -21.70
N GLN A 5 -8.77 24.65 -20.50
CA GLN A 5 -8.57 23.70 -19.43
C GLN A 5 -9.95 23.15 -19.11
N THR A 6 -10.21 21.90 -19.45
CA THR A 6 -11.35 21.15 -18.94
C THR A 6 -11.33 21.30 -17.41
N PRO A 7 -12.46 21.57 -16.75
CA PRO A 7 -12.49 21.63 -15.29
C PRO A 7 -11.82 20.39 -14.74
N ALA A 8 -10.83 20.57 -13.88
CA ALA A 8 -10.22 19.47 -13.15
C ALA A 8 -11.32 18.78 -12.33
N GLY A 9 -11.28 17.47 -12.23
CA GLY A 9 -12.29 16.69 -11.51
C GLY A 9 -11.71 15.35 -11.06
N ASP A 10 -12.49 14.63 -10.30
CA ASP A 10 -12.12 13.29 -9.82
C ASP A 10 -11.86 12.35 -10.99
N LEU A 11 -10.90 11.45 -10.81
CA LEU A 11 -10.73 10.31 -11.69
C LEU A 11 -11.64 9.17 -11.20
N ARG A 12 -12.61 8.78 -12.02
CA ARG A 12 -13.55 7.72 -11.69
C ARG A 12 -13.43 6.56 -12.66
N LEU A 13 -13.30 5.36 -12.11
CA LEU A 13 -13.41 4.09 -12.83
C LEU A 13 -14.82 3.56 -12.54
N VAL A 14 -15.57 3.19 -13.56
CA VAL A 14 -16.95 2.73 -13.41
C VAL A 14 -17.10 1.39 -14.11
N ASP A 15 -17.37 0.34 -13.33
CA ASP A 15 -17.59 -1.05 -13.78
C ASP A 15 -16.48 -1.52 -14.72
N LEU A 16 -15.24 -1.09 -14.44
CA LEU A 16 -14.10 -1.27 -15.33
C LEU A 16 -13.65 -2.74 -15.32
N THR A 17 -13.72 -3.39 -16.46
CA THR A 17 -13.32 -4.79 -16.61
C THR A 17 -12.28 -4.95 -17.70
N LYS A 18 -11.27 -5.79 -17.47
CA LYS A 18 -10.30 -6.21 -18.47
C LYS A 18 -10.12 -7.72 -18.48
N ARG A 19 -10.35 -8.30 -19.66
CA ARG A 19 -10.13 -9.73 -19.93
C ARG A 19 -9.08 -9.92 -21.00
N PHE A 20 -8.21 -10.91 -20.80
CA PHE A 20 -7.25 -11.42 -21.76
C PHE A 20 -7.60 -12.89 -22.05
N GLY A 21 -8.35 -13.12 -23.13
CA GLY A 21 -8.91 -14.45 -23.39
C GLY A 21 -9.81 -14.90 -22.24
N VAL A 22 -9.45 -15.98 -21.57
CA VAL A 22 -10.19 -16.54 -20.42
C VAL A 22 -9.80 -15.90 -19.08
N PHE A 23 -8.68 -15.20 -19.03
CA PHE A 23 -8.18 -14.59 -17.81
C PHE A 23 -8.79 -13.20 -17.60
N THR A 24 -9.37 -12.95 -16.43
CA THR A 24 -9.89 -11.65 -16.02
C THR A 24 -8.86 -10.97 -15.13
N ALA A 25 -8.18 -9.95 -15.67
CA ALA A 25 -7.14 -9.22 -14.96
C ALA A 25 -7.70 -8.11 -14.05
N VAL A 26 -8.82 -7.49 -14.44
CA VAL A 26 -9.57 -6.51 -13.66
C VAL A 26 -11.05 -6.85 -13.81
N ASP A 27 -11.77 -6.95 -12.71
CA ASP A 27 -13.12 -7.46 -12.64
C ASP A 27 -14.05 -6.48 -11.92
N ASP A 28 -14.91 -5.80 -12.71
CA ASP A 28 -15.97 -4.90 -12.24
C ASP A 28 -15.47 -3.82 -11.25
N LEU A 29 -14.35 -3.19 -11.60
CA LEU A 29 -13.70 -2.22 -10.74
C LEU A 29 -14.41 -0.86 -10.78
N THR A 30 -15.05 -0.49 -9.67
CA THR A 30 -15.60 0.85 -9.45
C THR A 30 -14.82 1.57 -8.36
N LEU A 31 -14.24 2.74 -8.69
CA LEU A 31 -13.32 3.47 -7.84
C LEU A 31 -13.39 4.96 -8.15
N THR A 32 -13.39 5.79 -7.09
CA THR A 32 -13.26 7.26 -7.22
C THR A 32 -11.95 7.71 -6.56
N ILE A 33 -11.13 8.42 -7.32
CA ILE A 33 -9.86 9.01 -6.88
C ILE A 33 -10.06 10.52 -6.83
N PRO A 34 -10.07 11.14 -5.64
CA PRO A 34 -10.32 12.58 -5.49
C PRO A 34 -9.26 13.41 -6.21
N GLN A 35 -9.70 14.53 -6.78
CA GLN A 35 -8.80 15.49 -7.41
C GLN A 35 -7.76 16.00 -6.41
N GLY A 36 -6.50 16.10 -6.85
CA GLY A 36 -5.39 16.63 -6.04
C GLY A 36 -4.90 15.70 -4.94
N SER A 37 -5.42 14.47 -4.83
CA SER A 37 -4.98 13.49 -3.85
C SER A 37 -3.75 12.69 -4.32
N PHE A 38 -2.99 12.17 -3.37
CA PHE A 38 -2.02 11.10 -3.59
C PHE A 38 -2.72 9.76 -3.31
N PHE A 39 -3.04 9.03 -4.37
CA PHE A 39 -3.75 7.75 -4.28
C PHE A 39 -2.80 6.60 -4.55
N ALA A 40 -2.81 5.57 -3.70
CA ALA A 40 -2.02 4.35 -3.91
C ALA A 40 -2.92 3.16 -4.26
N LEU A 41 -2.56 2.46 -5.34
CA LEU A 41 -3.11 1.16 -5.69
C LEU A 41 -2.10 0.09 -5.29
N LEU A 42 -2.37 -0.62 -4.21
CA LEU A 42 -1.50 -1.56 -3.54
C LEU A 42 -2.01 -3.00 -3.71
N GLY A 43 -1.13 -3.98 -3.83
CA GLY A 43 -1.52 -5.39 -3.94
C GLY A 43 -0.38 -6.28 -4.40
N ALA A 44 -0.56 -7.60 -4.35
CA ALA A 44 0.42 -8.58 -4.80
C ALA A 44 0.69 -8.48 -6.31
N SER A 45 1.80 -9.07 -6.78
CA SER A 45 2.10 -9.16 -8.20
C SER A 45 0.98 -9.91 -8.94
N GLY A 46 0.60 -9.42 -10.13
CA GLY A 46 -0.44 -10.04 -10.95
C GLY A 46 -1.89 -9.74 -10.53
N CYS A 47 -2.18 -8.99 -9.46
CA CYS A 47 -3.55 -8.70 -9.03
C CYS A 47 -4.30 -7.66 -9.90
N GLY A 48 -3.69 -7.10 -10.96
CA GLY A 48 -4.35 -6.19 -11.91
C GLY A 48 -3.98 -4.72 -11.82
N LYS A 49 -3.11 -4.28 -10.91
CA LYS A 49 -2.71 -2.88 -10.70
C LYS A 49 -2.18 -2.19 -11.96
N THR A 50 -1.11 -2.74 -12.55
CA THR A 50 -0.50 -2.21 -13.77
C THR A 50 -1.47 -2.23 -14.94
N THR A 51 -2.36 -3.24 -15.03
CA THR A 51 -3.41 -3.28 -16.05
C THR A 51 -4.39 -2.13 -15.87
N THR A 52 -4.84 -1.87 -14.63
CA THR A 52 -5.70 -0.73 -14.30
C THR A 52 -5.04 0.59 -14.67
N LEU A 53 -3.78 0.79 -14.27
CA LEU A 53 -3.02 1.99 -14.61
C LEU A 53 -2.88 2.17 -16.14
N ARG A 54 -2.60 1.10 -16.89
CA ARG A 54 -2.51 1.12 -18.36
C ARG A 54 -3.84 1.46 -19.01
N MET A 55 -4.97 1.02 -18.46
CA MET A 55 -6.30 1.41 -18.95
C MET A 55 -6.56 2.91 -18.73
N ILE A 56 -6.18 3.47 -17.58
CA ILE A 56 -6.27 4.92 -17.32
C ILE A 56 -5.37 5.68 -18.29
N ALA A 57 -4.14 5.21 -18.54
CA ALA A 57 -3.19 5.82 -19.48
C ALA A 57 -3.63 5.71 -20.95
N GLY A 58 -4.55 4.79 -21.28
CA GLY A 58 -4.96 4.50 -22.67
C GLY A 58 -3.98 3.62 -23.43
N LEU A 59 -3.06 2.98 -22.70
CA LEU A 59 -2.10 2.00 -23.25
C LEU A 59 -2.73 0.61 -23.37
N GLU A 60 -3.83 0.39 -22.67
CA GLU A 60 -4.66 -0.80 -22.73
C GLU A 60 -6.13 -0.37 -22.84
N GLN A 61 -6.92 -1.06 -23.66
CA GLN A 61 -8.35 -0.80 -23.77
C GLN A 61 -9.13 -1.66 -22.78
N PRO A 62 -10.07 -1.11 -22.03
CA PRO A 62 -10.98 -1.90 -21.20
C PRO A 62 -11.85 -2.82 -22.08
N THR A 63 -12.23 -3.99 -21.55
CA THR A 63 -13.21 -4.85 -22.18
C THR A 63 -14.63 -4.28 -22.02
N SER A 64 -14.90 -3.68 -20.85
CA SER A 64 -16.13 -2.94 -20.55
C SER A 64 -15.87 -1.91 -19.46
N GLY A 65 -16.86 -1.04 -19.21
CA GLY A 65 -16.78 0.03 -18.23
C GLY A 65 -16.24 1.34 -18.80
N LYS A 66 -16.02 2.32 -17.91
CA LYS A 66 -15.63 3.69 -18.26
C LYS A 66 -14.47 4.19 -17.43
N VAL A 67 -13.70 5.11 -18.01
CA VAL A 67 -12.68 5.90 -17.31
C VAL A 67 -13.07 7.37 -17.44
N LEU A 68 -13.57 7.95 -16.37
CA LEU A 68 -14.05 9.34 -16.35
C LEU A 68 -13.02 10.25 -15.66
N LEU A 69 -12.75 11.40 -16.25
CA LEU A 69 -11.99 12.47 -15.59
C LEU A 69 -12.91 13.72 -15.55
N GLY A 70 -13.36 14.07 -14.35
CA GLY A 70 -14.54 14.91 -14.19
C GLY A 70 -15.74 14.28 -14.88
N GLU A 71 -16.37 15.02 -15.79
CA GLU A 71 -17.51 14.53 -16.59
C GLU A 71 -17.10 13.89 -17.93
N GLN A 72 -15.83 13.92 -18.28
CA GLN A 72 -15.37 13.42 -19.58
C GLN A 72 -14.97 11.95 -19.51
N ASP A 73 -15.58 11.11 -20.36
CA ASP A 73 -15.09 9.76 -20.60
C ASP A 73 -13.84 9.83 -21.49
N ILE A 74 -12.72 9.36 -20.93
CA ILE A 74 -11.41 9.33 -21.61
C ILE A 74 -11.05 7.94 -22.13
N ALA A 75 -11.87 6.90 -21.90
CA ALA A 75 -11.56 5.52 -22.30
C ALA A 75 -11.34 5.39 -23.79
N GLY A 76 -12.15 6.07 -24.63
CA GLY A 76 -12.01 6.07 -26.09
C GLY A 76 -10.91 7.00 -26.64
N LEU A 77 -10.27 7.83 -25.80
CA LEU A 77 -9.24 8.75 -26.28
C LEU A 77 -7.89 8.03 -26.46
N ARG A 78 -7.16 8.40 -27.52
CA ARG A 78 -5.78 7.95 -27.72
C ARG A 78 -4.88 8.43 -26.57
N PRO A 79 -3.81 7.70 -26.17
CA PRO A 79 -2.97 8.04 -25.01
C PRO A 79 -2.48 9.50 -24.99
N TYR A 80 -1.98 10.00 -26.12
CA TYR A 80 -1.44 11.36 -26.25
C TYR A 80 -2.50 12.48 -26.19
N LYS A 81 -3.79 12.15 -26.23
CA LYS A 81 -4.91 13.08 -26.11
C LYS A 81 -5.51 13.11 -24.71
N ARG A 82 -5.16 12.13 -23.85
CA ARG A 82 -5.61 12.09 -22.48
C ARG A 82 -4.90 13.14 -21.63
N PRO A 83 -5.57 13.81 -20.71
CA PRO A 83 -4.94 14.78 -19.80
C PRO A 83 -4.21 14.08 -18.64
N VAL A 84 -3.57 12.94 -18.92
CA VAL A 84 -2.79 12.14 -17.98
C VAL A 84 -1.39 11.91 -18.52
N ASN A 85 -0.39 11.76 -17.64
CA ASN A 85 0.96 11.35 -18.01
C ASN A 85 1.42 10.19 -17.13
N THR A 86 2.35 9.38 -17.63
CA THR A 86 2.85 8.20 -16.92
C THR A 86 4.36 8.30 -16.71
N VAL A 87 4.82 7.97 -15.51
CA VAL A 87 6.20 7.64 -15.17
C VAL A 87 6.28 6.13 -15.07
N PHE A 88 7.07 5.50 -15.93
CA PHE A 88 7.24 4.05 -15.99
C PHE A 88 8.33 3.59 -15.02
N GLN A 89 8.30 2.34 -14.62
CA GLN A 89 9.29 1.68 -13.76
C GLN A 89 10.73 1.84 -14.29
N SER A 90 10.94 1.76 -15.61
CA SER A 90 12.25 1.94 -16.26
C SER A 90 12.61 3.41 -16.53
N TYR A 91 11.78 4.36 -16.04
CA TYR A 91 11.86 5.80 -16.30
C TYR A 91 11.74 6.18 -17.79
N ALA A 92 12.05 5.29 -18.72
CA ALA A 92 11.96 5.44 -20.18
C ALA A 92 12.56 6.77 -20.71
N LEU A 93 13.69 7.20 -20.15
CA LEU A 93 14.41 8.38 -20.64
C LEU A 93 15.02 8.10 -22.01
N PHE A 94 15.03 9.12 -22.87
CA PHE A 94 15.67 9.05 -24.18
C PHE A 94 17.19 9.13 -24.02
N PRO A 95 17.95 8.04 -24.22
CA PRO A 95 19.39 7.99 -23.90
C PRO A 95 20.25 8.87 -24.80
N HIS A 96 19.79 9.18 -25.98
CA HIS A 96 20.47 10.02 -26.98
C HIS A 96 20.25 11.53 -26.78
N LEU A 97 19.24 11.91 -25.96
CA LEU A 97 18.92 13.30 -25.62
C LEU A 97 19.59 13.69 -24.31
N ASP A 98 19.93 14.97 -24.15
CA ASP A 98 20.29 15.51 -22.84
C ASP A 98 19.06 15.68 -21.94
N ILE A 99 19.28 16.07 -20.68
CA ILE A 99 18.20 16.20 -19.67
C ILE A 99 17.22 17.31 -20.05
N GLN A 100 17.74 18.46 -20.54
CA GLN A 100 16.90 19.57 -20.98
C GLN A 100 16.00 19.15 -22.16
N GLU A 101 16.53 18.38 -23.11
CA GLU A 101 15.78 17.86 -24.26
C GLU A 101 14.76 16.79 -23.84
N ASN A 102 15.14 15.90 -22.92
CA ASN A 102 14.21 14.92 -22.33
C ASN A 102 13.00 15.62 -21.71
N VAL A 103 13.22 16.62 -20.85
CA VAL A 103 12.14 17.37 -20.19
C VAL A 103 11.34 18.17 -21.22
N ALA A 104 11.99 18.85 -22.17
CA ALA A 104 11.34 19.67 -23.20
C ALA A 104 10.55 18.85 -24.25
N PHE A 105 10.76 17.54 -24.33
CA PHE A 105 10.27 16.70 -25.43
C PHE A 105 8.77 16.86 -25.69
N GLY A 106 7.94 16.78 -24.68
CA GLY A 106 6.49 16.89 -24.79
C GLY A 106 6.04 18.26 -25.31
N LEU A 107 6.66 19.34 -24.85
CA LEU A 107 6.37 20.70 -25.30
C LEU A 107 6.79 20.92 -26.76
N ARG A 108 7.98 20.44 -27.15
CA ARG A 108 8.46 20.51 -28.52
C ARG A 108 7.56 19.76 -29.51
N ARG A 109 7.04 18.57 -29.10
CA ARG A 109 6.07 17.80 -29.91
C ARG A 109 4.74 18.54 -30.11
N ARG A 110 4.38 19.45 -29.20
CA ARG A 110 3.21 20.36 -29.32
C ARG A 110 3.53 21.63 -30.11
N GLY A 111 4.74 21.76 -30.66
CA GLY A 111 5.18 22.93 -31.48
C GLY A 111 5.63 24.12 -30.64
N ILE A 112 5.76 24.00 -29.30
CA ILE A 112 6.24 25.09 -28.45
C ILE A 112 7.75 25.19 -28.56
N ARG A 113 8.25 26.34 -29.06
CA ARG A 113 9.68 26.55 -29.35
C ARG A 113 10.44 27.17 -28.17
N LYS A 114 9.82 28.11 -27.45
CA LYS A 114 10.44 28.79 -26.31
C LYS A 114 10.12 28.00 -25.02
N VAL A 115 10.99 27.05 -24.68
CA VAL A 115 10.76 26.11 -23.57
C VAL A 115 11.80 26.25 -22.44
N SER A 116 12.87 27.04 -22.63
CA SER A 116 14.03 27.11 -21.71
C SER A 116 13.59 27.40 -20.26
N ASP A 117 12.85 28.50 -20.08
CA ASP A 117 12.41 28.96 -18.75
C ASP A 117 11.46 27.96 -18.06
N GLN A 118 10.65 27.25 -18.84
CA GLN A 118 9.76 26.21 -18.32
C GLN A 118 10.55 24.98 -17.87
N VAL A 119 11.54 24.58 -18.65
CA VAL A 119 12.44 23.46 -18.34
C VAL A 119 13.28 23.77 -17.11
N GLU A 120 13.84 24.98 -17.02
CA GLU A 120 14.65 25.41 -15.87
C GLU A 120 13.81 25.38 -14.57
N ARG A 121 12.59 25.96 -14.60
CA ARG A 121 11.67 25.87 -13.45
C ARG A 121 11.33 24.44 -13.09
N MET A 122 11.12 23.57 -14.09
CA MET A 122 10.80 22.17 -13.82
C MET A 122 11.99 21.40 -13.24
N LEU A 123 13.22 21.68 -13.72
CA LEU A 123 14.43 21.12 -13.14
C LEU A 123 14.68 21.63 -11.71
N ALA A 124 14.36 22.89 -11.42
CA ALA A 124 14.40 23.43 -10.06
C ALA A 124 13.38 22.72 -9.14
N LEU A 125 12.15 22.51 -9.60
CA LEU A 125 11.12 21.79 -8.85
C LEU A 125 11.60 20.40 -8.37
N VAL A 126 12.35 19.69 -9.23
CA VAL A 126 12.88 18.35 -8.92
C VAL A 126 14.33 18.37 -8.41
N GLN A 127 14.87 19.54 -8.02
CA GLN A 127 16.21 19.74 -7.45
C GLN A 127 17.35 19.23 -8.37
N LEU A 128 17.25 19.55 -9.66
CA LEU A 128 18.23 19.20 -10.70
C LEU A 128 18.73 20.43 -11.49
N GLU A 129 18.83 21.60 -10.81
CA GLU A 129 19.41 22.81 -11.40
C GLU A 129 20.83 22.53 -11.89
N GLY A 130 21.16 23.02 -13.07
CA GLY A 130 22.48 22.86 -13.68
C GLY A 130 22.74 21.49 -14.34
N TYR A 131 21.82 20.54 -14.25
CA TYR A 131 21.99 19.21 -14.87
C TYR A 131 21.51 19.15 -16.33
N GLY A 132 20.94 20.19 -16.88
CA GLY A 132 20.28 20.21 -18.18
C GLY A 132 21.12 19.66 -19.34
N ARG A 133 22.45 19.88 -19.37
CA ARG A 133 23.37 19.42 -20.41
C ARG A 133 23.88 17.99 -20.23
N ARG A 134 23.59 17.33 -19.11
CA ARG A 134 23.99 15.94 -18.89
C ARG A 134 23.11 14.97 -19.67
N ARG A 135 23.61 13.78 -19.91
CA ARG A 135 22.85 12.66 -20.48
C ARG A 135 22.33 11.71 -19.39
N PRO A 136 21.27 10.94 -19.62
CA PRO A 136 20.74 9.99 -18.62
C PRO A 136 21.79 9.06 -18.03
N ALA A 137 22.72 8.53 -18.82
CA ALA A 137 23.79 7.65 -18.36
C ALA A 137 24.77 8.29 -17.35
N GLN A 138 24.76 9.61 -17.20
CA GLN A 138 25.60 10.36 -16.25
C GLN A 138 24.88 10.63 -14.92
N LEU A 139 23.68 10.11 -14.75
CA LEU A 139 22.82 10.33 -13.58
C LEU A 139 22.68 9.04 -12.75
N SER A 140 22.55 9.20 -11.42
CA SER A 140 22.10 8.11 -10.56
C SER A 140 20.63 7.73 -10.83
N GLY A 141 20.19 6.54 -10.40
CA GLY A 141 18.81 6.08 -10.56
C GLY A 141 17.78 7.09 -10.02
N GLY A 142 17.97 7.64 -8.83
CA GLY A 142 17.09 8.66 -8.27
C GLY A 142 17.09 9.98 -9.05
N GLN A 143 18.23 10.37 -9.64
CA GLN A 143 18.28 11.55 -10.54
C GLN A 143 17.54 11.27 -11.85
N GLN A 144 17.66 10.07 -12.42
CA GLN A 144 16.92 9.66 -13.61
C GLN A 144 15.40 9.68 -13.36
N GLN A 145 14.98 9.20 -12.21
CA GLN A 145 13.58 9.24 -11.79
C GLN A 145 13.06 10.69 -11.71
N ARG A 146 13.82 11.60 -11.08
CA ARG A 146 13.47 13.03 -11.02
C ARG A 146 13.33 13.66 -12.40
N VAL A 147 14.19 13.29 -13.35
CA VAL A 147 14.07 13.75 -14.74
C VAL A 147 12.81 13.20 -15.38
N ALA A 148 12.46 11.91 -15.18
CA ALA A 148 11.24 11.32 -15.71
C ALA A 148 9.99 12.04 -15.15
N LEU A 149 10.02 12.36 -13.84
CA LEU A 149 8.97 13.13 -13.18
C LEU A 149 8.84 14.55 -13.78
N ALA A 150 9.96 15.26 -13.95
CA ALA A 150 9.98 16.58 -14.58
C ALA A 150 9.42 16.55 -16.02
N ARG A 151 9.81 15.53 -16.82
CA ARG A 151 9.29 15.30 -18.18
C ARG A 151 7.79 15.06 -18.21
N ALA A 152 7.26 14.35 -17.21
CA ALA A 152 5.83 14.11 -17.11
C ALA A 152 5.06 15.36 -16.69
N LEU A 153 5.56 16.09 -15.67
CA LEU A 153 4.91 17.27 -15.08
C LEU A 153 4.90 18.49 -16.00
N ILE A 154 5.93 18.69 -16.82
CA ILE A 154 6.04 19.87 -17.70
C ILE A 154 4.88 19.99 -18.70
N ASN A 155 4.18 18.89 -18.96
CA ASN A 155 3.01 18.85 -19.84
C ASN A 155 1.72 19.31 -19.14
N HIS A 156 1.78 19.65 -17.86
CA HIS A 156 0.63 20.05 -17.03
C HIS A 156 -0.53 19.03 -17.08
N PRO A 157 -0.29 17.75 -16.77
CA PRO A 157 -1.36 16.77 -16.71
C PRO A 157 -2.31 17.07 -15.54
N GLN A 158 -3.55 16.59 -15.62
CA GLN A 158 -4.47 16.61 -14.48
C GLN A 158 -4.20 15.44 -13.52
N VAL A 159 -3.74 14.32 -14.07
CA VAL A 159 -3.40 13.11 -13.30
C VAL A 159 -2.01 12.63 -13.72
N LEU A 160 -1.15 12.37 -12.73
CA LEU A 160 0.13 11.71 -12.92
C LEU A 160 0.03 10.25 -12.46
N LEU A 161 0.34 9.33 -13.37
CA LEU A 161 0.35 7.90 -13.13
C LEU A 161 1.79 7.44 -12.88
N LEU A 162 2.01 6.71 -11.79
CA LEU A 162 3.32 6.22 -11.36
C LEU A 162 3.28 4.68 -11.31
N ASP A 163 4.00 4.02 -12.23
CA ASP A 163 4.06 2.56 -12.34
C ASP A 163 5.33 2.05 -11.65
N GLU A 164 5.25 1.66 -10.39
CA GLU A 164 6.35 1.17 -9.54
C GLU A 164 7.63 2.03 -9.63
N PRO A 165 7.57 3.35 -9.50
CA PRO A 165 8.68 4.24 -9.81
C PRO A 165 9.87 4.10 -8.87
N LEU A 166 9.69 3.50 -7.68
CA LEU A 166 10.70 3.37 -6.64
C LEU A 166 11.34 1.97 -6.58
N GLY A 167 10.81 0.99 -7.32
CA GLY A 167 11.19 -0.41 -7.23
C GLY A 167 12.67 -0.72 -7.55
N ALA A 168 13.32 0.13 -8.37
CA ALA A 168 14.73 -0.05 -8.74
C ALA A 168 15.75 0.65 -7.83
N LEU A 169 15.28 1.31 -6.74
CA LEU A 169 16.12 2.08 -5.83
C LEU A 169 16.50 1.30 -4.58
N ASP A 170 17.71 1.54 -4.04
CA ASP A 170 18.09 1.08 -2.72
C ASP A 170 17.22 1.70 -1.61
N LEU A 171 17.17 1.08 -0.43
CA LEU A 171 16.29 1.46 0.67
C LEU A 171 16.45 2.94 1.09
N LYS A 172 17.70 3.43 1.19
CA LYS A 172 17.96 4.83 1.62
C LYS A 172 17.45 5.82 0.59
N LEU A 173 17.75 5.58 -0.67
CA LEU A 173 17.33 6.44 -1.78
C LEU A 173 15.81 6.37 -1.96
N ARG A 174 15.19 5.19 -1.79
CA ARG A 174 13.75 4.98 -1.85
C ARG A 174 13.03 5.86 -0.82
N ARG A 175 13.43 5.82 0.45
CA ARG A 175 12.85 6.67 1.52
C ARG A 175 13.00 8.17 1.22
N GLN A 176 14.14 8.59 0.70
CA GLN A 176 14.33 9.98 0.29
C GLN A 176 13.39 10.36 -0.85
N MET A 177 13.21 9.48 -1.82
CA MET A 177 12.33 9.73 -2.97
C MET A 177 10.84 9.70 -2.60
N GLN A 178 10.42 8.93 -1.59
CA GLN A 178 9.04 8.97 -1.04
C GLN A 178 8.72 10.38 -0.52
N ILE A 179 9.60 10.94 0.32
CA ILE A 179 9.43 12.30 0.85
C ILE A 179 9.36 13.33 -0.29
N GLU A 180 10.24 13.19 -1.28
CA GLU A 180 10.32 14.10 -2.41
C GLU A 180 9.07 14.03 -3.31
N LEU A 181 8.55 12.83 -3.59
CA LEU A 181 7.33 12.64 -4.37
C LEU A 181 6.12 13.28 -3.68
N LYS A 182 5.97 13.10 -2.36
CA LYS A 182 4.88 13.72 -1.59
C LYS A 182 5.00 15.24 -1.59
N ARG A 183 6.24 15.79 -1.40
CA ARG A 183 6.51 17.22 -1.49
C ARG A 183 6.10 17.80 -2.85
N ILE A 184 6.56 17.17 -3.95
CA ILE A 184 6.25 17.62 -5.31
C ILE A 184 4.75 17.56 -5.57
N GLN A 185 4.07 16.49 -5.17
CA GLN A 185 2.63 16.36 -5.34
C GLN A 185 1.88 17.49 -4.62
N THR A 186 2.26 17.80 -3.37
CA THR A 186 1.67 18.88 -2.59
C THR A 186 1.91 20.25 -3.26
N GLU A 187 3.12 20.49 -3.77
CA GLU A 187 3.50 21.75 -4.43
C GLU A 187 2.78 21.95 -5.77
N VAL A 188 2.63 20.88 -6.55
CA VAL A 188 1.98 20.94 -7.88
C VAL A 188 0.45 20.88 -7.78
N GLY A 189 -0.10 20.23 -6.75
CA GLY A 189 -1.54 20.15 -6.46
C GLY A 189 -2.36 19.32 -7.45
N ILE A 190 -1.74 18.41 -8.22
CA ILE A 190 -2.46 17.50 -9.13
C ILE A 190 -2.63 16.12 -8.51
N THR A 191 -3.53 15.32 -9.09
CA THR A 191 -3.77 13.94 -8.64
C THR A 191 -2.60 13.04 -9.01
N PHE A 192 -2.06 12.29 -8.05
CA PHE A 192 -1.09 11.22 -8.27
C PHE A 192 -1.76 9.87 -8.05
N VAL A 193 -1.60 8.96 -9.01
CA VAL A 193 -2.01 7.54 -8.88
C VAL A 193 -0.75 6.69 -8.90
N HIS A 194 -0.41 6.16 -7.73
CA HIS A 194 0.80 5.38 -7.49
C HIS A 194 0.48 3.90 -7.42
N VAL A 195 1.06 3.11 -8.31
CA VAL A 195 1.00 1.65 -8.26
C VAL A 195 2.26 1.13 -7.58
N THR A 196 2.08 0.31 -6.57
CA THR A 196 3.18 -0.32 -5.84
C THR A 196 2.77 -1.69 -5.28
N HIS A 197 3.74 -2.52 -4.98
CA HIS A 197 3.61 -3.72 -4.15
C HIS A 197 4.24 -3.51 -2.76
N ASP A 198 4.89 -2.37 -2.53
CA ASP A 198 5.55 -2.01 -1.28
C ASP A 198 4.55 -1.29 -0.35
N GLN A 199 4.32 -1.90 0.81
CA GLN A 199 3.39 -1.39 1.81
C GLN A 199 3.90 -0.08 2.44
N GLU A 200 5.23 0.05 2.69
CA GLU A 200 5.83 1.26 3.26
C GLU A 200 5.58 2.47 2.36
N GLU A 201 5.70 2.28 1.03
CA GLU A 201 5.41 3.33 0.05
C GLU A 201 3.96 3.82 0.14
N ALA A 202 3.00 2.87 0.10
CA ALA A 202 1.59 3.20 0.14
C ALA A 202 1.19 3.88 1.46
N MET A 203 1.65 3.32 2.59
CA MET A 203 1.31 3.83 3.93
C MET A 203 1.91 5.20 4.23
N THR A 204 3.11 5.50 3.68
CA THR A 204 3.83 6.74 3.97
C THR A 204 3.37 7.92 3.11
N MET A 205 3.02 7.69 1.85
CA MET A 205 2.78 8.77 0.89
C MET A 205 1.30 9.02 0.60
N ALA A 206 0.46 7.99 0.64
CA ALA A 206 -0.90 8.11 0.14
C ALA A 206 -1.86 8.79 1.13
N ASP A 207 -2.79 9.58 0.59
CA ASP A 207 -3.94 10.08 1.33
C ASP A 207 -5.04 9.00 1.39
N THR A 208 -5.09 8.15 0.36
CA THR A 208 -6.01 7.01 0.26
C THR A 208 -5.29 5.83 -0.38
N VAL A 209 -5.45 4.65 0.18
CA VAL A 209 -4.93 3.39 -0.34
C VAL A 209 -6.10 2.48 -0.74
N ALA A 210 -6.01 1.90 -1.93
CA ALA A 210 -6.85 0.80 -2.37
C ALA A 210 -6.03 -0.49 -2.38
N VAL A 211 -6.43 -1.45 -1.56
CA VAL A 211 -5.83 -2.80 -1.55
C VAL A 211 -6.53 -3.64 -2.60
N MET A 212 -5.77 -4.10 -3.59
CA MET A 212 -6.27 -4.87 -4.72
C MET A 212 -5.84 -6.33 -4.62
N ASN A 213 -6.79 -7.23 -4.83
CA ASN A 213 -6.58 -8.67 -4.89
C ASN A 213 -7.42 -9.29 -6.02
N ALA A 214 -6.82 -10.21 -6.80
CA ALA A 214 -7.50 -10.96 -7.87
C ALA A 214 -8.43 -10.10 -8.77
N GLY A 215 -7.96 -8.91 -9.18
CA GLY A 215 -8.68 -8.00 -10.07
C GLY A 215 -9.73 -7.11 -9.41
N ARG A 216 -9.92 -7.18 -8.09
CA ARG A 216 -10.94 -6.43 -7.32
C ARG A 216 -10.31 -5.63 -6.19
N ILE A 217 -11.03 -4.62 -5.69
CA ILE A 217 -10.65 -3.90 -4.47
C ILE A 217 -11.19 -4.65 -3.25
N GLU A 218 -10.30 -5.08 -2.37
CA GLU A 218 -10.64 -5.69 -1.08
C GLU A 218 -11.03 -4.63 -0.04
N GLN A 219 -10.27 -3.53 0.00
CA GLN A 219 -10.52 -2.44 0.92
C GLN A 219 -9.97 -1.12 0.37
N LEU A 220 -10.67 -0.03 0.69
CA LEU A 220 -10.31 1.35 0.35
C LEU A 220 -10.42 2.21 1.61
N GLY A 221 -9.43 3.06 1.87
CA GLY A 221 -9.46 3.98 3.01
C GLY A 221 -8.16 4.73 3.23
N ALA A 222 -8.12 5.54 4.30
CA ALA A 222 -6.88 6.14 4.74
C ALA A 222 -5.90 5.05 5.22
N PRO A 223 -4.57 5.22 5.06
CA PRO A 223 -3.57 4.23 5.47
C PRO A 223 -3.79 3.69 6.88
N ALA A 224 -3.93 4.58 7.88
CA ALA A 224 -4.13 4.18 9.26
C ALA A 224 -5.42 3.37 9.47
N ASP A 225 -6.51 3.74 8.78
CA ASP A 225 -7.80 3.05 8.92
C ASP A 225 -7.76 1.63 8.38
N ILE A 226 -7.15 1.42 7.20
CA ILE A 226 -7.07 0.07 6.63
C ILE A 226 -6.11 -0.84 7.42
N TYR A 227 -5.10 -0.27 8.08
CA TYR A 227 -4.20 -1.00 8.96
C TYR A 227 -4.87 -1.41 10.28
N GLU A 228 -5.52 -0.44 10.94
CA GLU A 228 -6.14 -0.65 12.26
C GLU A 228 -7.49 -1.39 12.17
N TYR A 229 -8.22 -1.26 11.06
CA TYR A 229 -9.56 -1.82 10.84
C TYR A 229 -9.63 -2.63 9.54
N PRO A 230 -8.84 -3.71 9.40
CA PRO A 230 -8.86 -4.52 8.20
C PRO A 230 -10.27 -5.09 7.94
N ALA A 231 -10.63 -5.23 6.66
CA ALA A 231 -11.91 -5.78 6.26
C ALA A 231 -11.89 -7.31 6.15
N THR A 232 -10.74 -7.88 5.78
CA THR A 232 -10.54 -9.32 5.54
C THR A 232 -9.22 -9.80 6.13
N ALA A 233 -9.08 -11.10 6.33
CA ALA A 233 -7.81 -11.72 6.72
C ALA A 233 -6.70 -11.43 5.69
N PHE A 234 -7.05 -11.39 4.41
CA PHE A 234 -6.11 -10.99 3.35
C PHE A 234 -5.53 -9.59 3.61
N VAL A 235 -6.38 -8.59 3.85
CA VAL A 235 -5.92 -7.21 4.12
C VAL A 235 -5.10 -7.15 5.40
N ALA A 236 -5.52 -7.86 6.46
CA ALA A 236 -4.82 -7.90 7.73
C ALA A 236 -3.37 -8.42 7.57
N ASN A 237 -3.18 -9.51 6.80
CA ASN A 237 -1.87 -10.11 6.57
C ASN A 237 -1.08 -9.41 5.46
N PHE A 238 -1.77 -8.78 4.50
CA PHE A 238 -1.11 -8.07 3.41
C PHE A 238 -0.53 -6.72 3.85
N LEU A 239 -1.21 -5.98 4.75
CA LEU A 239 -0.78 -4.67 5.26
C LEU A 239 0.05 -4.77 6.56
N GLY A 240 0.86 -5.78 6.70
CA GLY A 240 1.64 -6.07 7.88
C GLY A 240 1.40 -7.49 8.35
N GLN A 241 2.02 -7.82 9.46
CA GLN A 241 1.85 -9.13 10.07
C GLN A 241 0.65 -9.11 11.04
N SER A 242 -0.08 -10.21 11.16
CA SER A 242 -1.16 -10.37 12.12
C SER A 242 -1.15 -11.76 12.73
N ASN A 243 -1.46 -11.84 14.01
CA ASN A 243 -1.83 -13.09 14.65
C ASN A 243 -3.33 -13.25 14.47
N LEU A 244 -3.77 -14.24 13.71
CA LEU A 244 -5.18 -14.55 13.48
C LEU A 244 -5.51 -15.90 14.11
N LEU A 245 -6.22 -15.88 15.23
CA LEU A 245 -6.66 -17.08 15.94
C LEU A 245 -8.05 -17.49 15.45
N ALA A 246 -8.18 -18.75 15.04
CA ALA A 246 -9.47 -19.32 14.68
C ALA A 246 -10.42 -19.28 15.91
N ALA A 247 -11.57 -18.69 15.73
CA ALA A 247 -12.48 -18.35 16.79
C ALA A 247 -13.94 -18.51 16.36
N GLU A 248 -14.85 -18.41 17.32
CA GLU A 248 -16.28 -18.36 17.11
C GLU A 248 -16.82 -17.11 17.80
N ALA A 249 -17.48 -16.25 17.04
CA ALA A 249 -18.23 -15.12 17.59
C ALA A 249 -19.54 -15.63 18.20
N GLY A 250 -19.83 -15.22 19.44
CA GLY A 250 -20.96 -15.71 20.22
C GLY A 250 -21.98 -14.63 20.56
N GLY A 251 -22.14 -13.63 19.72
CA GLY A 251 -23.09 -12.56 19.89
C GLY A 251 -22.51 -11.31 20.56
N ARG A 252 -23.31 -10.25 20.59
CA ARG A 252 -22.94 -8.94 21.15
C ARG A 252 -23.37 -8.87 22.63
N ALA A 253 -22.45 -8.38 23.48
CA ALA A 253 -22.72 -8.06 24.89
C ALA A 253 -22.25 -6.62 25.15
N ALA A 254 -23.20 -5.71 25.39
CA ALA A 254 -22.96 -4.27 25.49
C ALA A 254 -22.24 -3.72 24.26
N ASP A 255 -21.05 -3.13 24.44
CA ASP A 255 -20.25 -2.54 23.39
C ASP A 255 -19.22 -3.50 22.77
N ASP A 256 -19.20 -4.76 23.21
CA ASP A 256 -18.26 -5.78 22.76
C ASP A 256 -18.96 -6.95 22.06
N VAL A 257 -18.23 -7.65 21.21
CA VAL A 257 -18.57 -8.97 20.67
C VAL A 257 -17.85 -10.03 21.51
N LEU A 258 -18.58 -11.01 22.02
CA LEU A 258 -18.00 -12.14 22.74
C LEU A 258 -17.41 -13.14 21.75
N VAL A 259 -16.22 -13.64 22.06
CA VAL A 259 -15.45 -14.51 21.16
C VAL A 259 -14.92 -15.70 21.97
N THR A 260 -15.03 -16.89 21.41
CA THR A 260 -14.41 -18.09 21.96
C THR A 260 -13.35 -18.61 20.99
N ALA A 261 -12.11 -18.74 21.44
CA ALA A 261 -11.02 -19.34 20.68
C ALA A 261 -10.29 -20.38 21.57
N HIS A 262 -10.12 -21.59 21.06
CA HIS A 262 -9.41 -22.69 21.75
C HIS A 262 -9.85 -22.91 23.23
N GLY A 263 -11.16 -22.77 23.49
CA GLY A 263 -11.75 -22.94 24.85
C GLY A 263 -11.59 -21.71 25.76
N SER A 264 -10.88 -20.67 25.36
CA SER A 264 -10.76 -19.41 26.08
C SER A 264 -11.79 -18.38 25.60
N ARG A 265 -12.24 -17.50 26.51
CA ARG A 265 -13.18 -16.43 26.20
C ARG A 265 -12.46 -15.09 26.07
N PHE A 266 -12.79 -14.36 25.01
CA PHE A 266 -12.28 -13.04 24.72
C PHE A 266 -13.43 -12.08 24.40
N SER A 267 -13.14 -10.79 24.36
CA SER A 267 -14.06 -9.78 23.85
C SER A 267 -13.35 -8.86 22.85
N VAL A 268 -14.09 -8.37 21.88
CA VAL A 268 -13.60 -7.43 20.85
C VAL A 268 -14.59 -6.28 20.77
N PRO A 269 -14.15 -5.00 20.84
CA PRO A 269 -15.03 -3.88 20.67
C PRO A 269 -15.85 -4.00 19.38
N ALA A 270 -17.16 -3.77 19.43
CA ALA A 270 -18.06 -3.94 18.29
C ALA A 270 -17.65 -3.08 17.07
N GLY A 271 -17.02 -1.93 17.30
CA GLY A 271 -16.46 -1.08 16.22
C GLY A 271 -15.26 -1.68 15.49
N ARG A 272 -14.63 -2.74 16.05
CA ARG A 272 -13.49 -3.48 15.46
C ARG A 272 -13.88 -4.90 15.00
N ALA A 273 -15.17 -5.23 15.05
CA ALA A 273 -15.70 -6.52 14.62
C ALA A 273 -16.43 -6.38 13.26
N ARG A 274 -16.10 -7.24 12.31
CA ARG A 274 -16.77 -7.32 11.00
C ARG A 274 -17.96 -8.27 10.99
N LEU A 275 -18.14 -9.02 12.07
CA LEU A 275 -19.28 -9.91 12.32
C LEU A 275 -19.55 -9.99 13.80
N THR A 276 -20.74 -10.44 14.18
CA THR A 276 -21.15 -10.60 15.59
C THR A 276 -21.45 -12.05 15.95
N ASP A 277 -21.53 -12.95 14.98
CA ASP A 277 -21.90 -14.34 15.19
C ASP A 277 -21.27 -15.24 14.11
N GLY A 278 -20.90 -16.47 14.48
CA GLY A 278 -20.34 -17.49 13.58
C GLY A 278 -18.81 -17.49 13.49
N PRO A 279 -18.26 -18.27 12.52
CA PRO A 279 -16.83 -18.49 12.38
C PRO A 279 -16.06 -17.19 12.14
N ALA A 280 -15.00 -16.96 12.92
CA ALA A 280 -14.24 -15.73 12.94
C ALA A 280 -12.74 -15.98 13.09
N PHE A 281 -11.94 -14.99 12.73
CA PHE A 281 -10.57 -14.81 13.23
C PHE A 281 -10.55 -13.71 14.29
N LEU A 282 -10.04 -14.04 15.48
CA LEU A 282 -9.62 -13.06 16.46
C LEU A 282 -8.21 -12.60 16.09
N GLY A 283 -8.08 -11.34 15.68
CA GLY A 283 -6.83 -10.76 15.20
C GLY A 283 -6.17 -9.85 16.23
N VAL A 284 -4.84 -9.97 16.37
CA VAL A 284 -4.00 -9.03 17.13
C VAL A 284 -2.71 -8.79 16.39
N ARG A 285 -2.30 -7.51 16.24
CA ARG A 285 -1.03 -7.15 15.63
C ARG A 285 0.15 -7.54 16.53
N PRO A 286 1.29 -8.03 15.98
CA PRO A 286 2.47 -8.42 16.77
C PRO A 286 3.02 -7.31 17.68
N GLU A 287 2.97 -6.05 17.24
CA GLU A 287 3.41 -4.88 18.02
C GLU A 287 2.44 -4.46 19.12
N LYS A 288 1.23 -5.03 19.15
CA LYS A 288 0.22 -4.86 20.20
C LYS A 288 0.18 -6.04 21.17
N LEU A 289 0.94 -7.09 20.87
CA LEU A 289 1.08 -8.27 21.71
C LEU A 289 2.31 -8.11 22.61
N HIS A 290 2.11 -8.17 23.91
CA HIS A 290 3.17 -8.03 24.90
C HIS A 290 3.42 -9.37 25.59
N LEU A 291 4.64 -9.56 26.12
CA LEU A 291 5.05 -10.77 26.82
C LEU A 291 5.37 -10.45 28.28
N ALA A 292 4.77 -11.21 29.21
CA ALA A 292 5.00 -11.11 30.63
C ALA A 292 5.55 -12.43 31.22
N ASP A 293 6.28 -12.35 32.33
CA ASP A 293 6.77 -13.49 33.09
C ASP A 293 5.62 -14.10 33.97
N GLY A 294 4.67 -14.76 33.29
CA GLY A 294 3.51 -15.35 33.95
C GLY A 294 2.30 -14.43 34.08
N PRO A 295 1.17 -14.96 34.56
CA PRO A 295 -0.10 -14.25 34.61
C PRO A 295 -0.11 -13.02 35.52
N ASP A 296 0.70 -13.02 36.61
CA ASP A 296 0.78 -11.91 37.55
C ASP A 296 1.36 -10.62 36.95
N GLY A 297 2.11 -10.75 35.84
CA GLY A 297 2.65 -9.63 35.09
C GLY A 297 1.68 -9.00 34.09
N VAL A 298 0.46 -9.53 33.94
CA VAL A 298 -0.54 -9.05 33.00
C VAL A 298 -1.33 -7.89 33.61
N PRO A 299 -1.41 -6.73 32.93
CA PRO A 299 -2.22 -5.60 33.40
C PRO A 299 -3.70 -5.98 33.54
N ALA A 300 -4.37 -5.40 34.56
CA ALA A 300 -5.80 -5.60 34.77
C ALA A 300 -6.61 -5.20 33.49
N GLY A 301 -7.55 -6.06 33.11
CA GLY A 301 -8.38 -5.84 31.91
C GLY A 301 -7.75 -6.30 30.59
N HIS A 302 -6.48 -6.70 30.56
CA HIS A 302 -5.88 -7.31 29.36
C HIS A 302 -6.36 -8.76 29.21
N GLN A 303 -6.50 -9.15 27.95
CA GLN A 303 -6.69 -10.54 27.54
C GLN A 303 -5.33 -11.21 27.36
N HIS A 304 -5.26 -12.50 27.60
CA HIS A 304 -3.97 -13.19 27.59
C HIS A 304 -4.09 -14.67 27.24
N VAL A 305 -2.96 -15.23 26.79
CA VAL A 305 -2.76 -16.67 26.57
C VAL A 305 -1.35 -17.07 27.02
N GLY A 306 -1.23 -18.24 27.64
CA GLY A 306 0.06 -18.81 28.02
C GLY A 306 0.77 -19.45 26.82
N GLY A 307 2.11 -19.41 26.83
CA GLY A 307 2.90 -20.06 25.79
C GLY A 307 4.38 -20.19 26.15
N ILE A 308 5.15 -20.72 25.22
CA ILE A 308 6.60 -20.92 25.34
C ILE A 308 7.28 -20.26 24.15
N VAL A 309 8.31 -19.46 24.39
CA VAL A 309 9.12 -18.85 23.32
C VAL A 309 9.80 -19.95 22.50
N THR A 310 9.51 -20.04 21.22
CA THR A 310 10.08 -21.02 20.29
C THR A 310 11.20 -20.43 19.42
N ASP A 311 11.14 -19.12 19.15
CA ASP A 311 12.20 -18.45 18.39
C ASP A 311 12.32 -16.98 18.77
N THR A 312 13.50 -16.39 18.47
CA THR A 312 13.85 -15.01 18.80
C THR A 312 14.71 -14.41 17.70
N SER A 313 14.18 -13.42 16.99
CA SER A 313 14.86 -12.70 15.91
C SER A 313 15.15 -11.25 16.30
N TYR A 314 16.43 -10.85 16.29
CA TYR A 314 16.85 -9.48 16.61
C TYR A 314 16.94 -8.63 15.35
N VAL A 315 16.11 -7.57 15.27
CA VAL A 315 16.01 -6.69 14.10
C VAL A 315 16.50 -5.26 14.39
N GLY A 316 17.44 -5.10 15.28
CA GLY A 316 18.00 -3.79 15.64
C GLY A 316 17.07 -2.99 16.57
N VAL A 317 16.08 -2.31 16.03
CA VAL A 317 15.12 -1.47 16.81
C VAL A 317 14.14 -2.30 17.64
N SER A 318 13.88 -3.54 17.25
CA SER A 318 12.97 -4.46 17.93
C SER A 318 13.53 -5.88 17.96
N THR A 319 12.95 -6.69 18.82
CA THR A 319 13.12 -8.15 18.85
C THR A 319 11.78 -8.79 18.57
N GLN A 320 11.71 -9.68 17.61
CA GLN A 320 10.55 -10.50 17.32
C GLN A 320 10.68 -11.83 18.07
N TYR A 321 9.59 -12.24 18.72
CA TYR A 321 9.45 -13.49 19.40
C TYR A 321 8.36 -14.32 18.77
N LEU A 322 8.59 -15.64 18.56
CA LEU A 322 7.54 -16.60 18.32
C LEU A 322 7.20 -17.30 19.63
N VAL A 323 5.92 -17.36 19.94
CA VAL A 323 5.39 -17.97 21.18
C VAL A 323 4.43 -19.06 20.79
N ARG A 324 4.77 -20.32 21.10
CA ARG A 324 3.87 -21.48 20.90
C ARG A 324 2.90 -21.58 22.05
N THR A 325 1.61 -21.53 21.73
CA THR A 325 0.50 -21.68 22.66
C THR A 325 0.31 -23.14 23.09
N ALA A 326 -0.49 -23.37 24.13
CA ALA A 326 -0.79 -24.73 24.64
C ALA A 326 -1.53 -25.62 23.60
N TRP A 327 -2.24 -25.02 22.65
CA TRP A 327 -2.94 -25.74 21.57
C TRP A 327 -2.09 -25.90 20.29
N GLY A 328 -0.81 -25.47 20.31
CA GLY A 328 0.15 -25.71 19.25
C GLY A 328 0.36 -24.59 18.23
N SER A 329 -0.50 -23.58 18.19
CA SER A 329 -0.34 -22.43 17.31
C SER A 329 0.75 -21.49 17.81
N GLU A 330 1.41 -20.78 16.89
CA GLU A 330 2.43 -19.80 17.22
C GLU A 330 1.86 -18.39 17.14
N LEU A 331 2.27 -17.51 18.05
CA LEU A 331 1.98 -16.09 18.06
C LEU A 331 3.28 -15.32 17.87
N SER A 332 3.26 -14.30 17.05
CA SER A 332 4.38 -13.36 16.87
C SER A 332 4.18 -12.14 17.76
N ALA A 333 5.21 -11.72 18.48
CA ALA A 333 5.23 -10.52 19.29
C ALA A 333 6.45 -9.66 18.98
N PHE A 334 6.29 -8.33 18.90
CA PHE A 334 7.39 -7.38 18.74
C PHE A 334 7.63 -6.61 20.02
N ALA A 335 8.84 -6.72 20.56
CA ALA A 335 9.29 -5.92 21.68
C ALA A 335 10.33 -4.88 21.24
N ALA A 336 10.12 -3.61 21.59
CA ALA A 336 11.10 -2.57 21.30
C ALA A 336 12.39 -2.81 22.11
N ASN A 337 13.55 -2.69 21.48
CA ASN A 337 14.84 -2.83 22.11
C ASN A 337 15.20 -1.53 22.87
N SER A 338 14.62 -1.35 24.06
CA SER A 338 14.86 -0.16 24.92
C SER A 338 16.23 -0.16 25.63
N GLY A 339 16.98 -1.25 25.54
CA GLY A 339 18.27 -1.42 26.23
C GLY A 339 18.18 -1.72 27.74
N LEU A 340 16.97 -1.75 28.31
CA LEU A 340 16.73 -1.91 29.77
C LEU A 340 16.23 -3.28 30.17
N GLY A 341 15.99 -4.22 29.24
CA GLY A 341 15.50 -5.58 29.49
C GLY A 341 16.36 -6.64 28.87
N GLY A 342 16.50 -7.79 29.53
CA GLY A 342 17.08 -9.00 28.96
C GLY A 342 16.18 -9.57 27.85
N ARG A 343 16.80 -10.17 26.81
CA ARG A 343 16.04 -10.94 25.83
C ARG A 343 15.49 -12.21 26.45
N LEU A 344 14.27 -12.56 26.11
CA LEU A 344 13.69 -13.86 26.47
C LEU A 344 14.44 -14.95 25.68
N ALA A 345 14.87 -15.98 26.38
CA ALA A 345 15.52 -17.14 25.75
C ALA A 345 14.45 -18.09 25.17
N VAL A 346 14.84 -18.82 24.12
CA VAL A 346 14.04 -19.94 23.63
C VAL A 346 13.81 -20.96 24.75
N GLY A 347 12.59 -21.44 24.88
CA GLY A 347 12.13 -22.31 25.97
C GLY A 347 11.58 -21.58 27.19
N THR A 348 11.63 -20.25 27.25
CA THR A 348 11.04 -19.48 28.35
C THR A 348 9.52 -19.55 28.29
N ALA A 349 8.88 -19.91 29.40
CA ALA A 349 7.44 -19.82 29.56
C ALA A 349 7.04 -18.34 29.72
N VAL A 350 6.05 -17.90 28.98
CA VAL A 350 5.57 -16.51 28.95
C VAL A 350 4.05 -16.44 28.90
N THR A 351 3.50 -15.31 29.31
CA THR A 351 2.10 -14.97 29.08
C THR A 351 2.03 -13.86 28.04
N ALA A 352 1.54 -14.21 26.84
CA ALA A 352 1.25 -13.24 25.78
C ALA A 352 -0.08 -12.53 26.11
N HIS A 353 -0.08 -11.20 26.12
CA HIS A 353 -1.26 -10.42 26.48
C HIS A 353 -1.41 -9.16 25.63
N TRP A 354 -2.66 -8.68 25.53
CA TRP A 354 -3.00 -7.47 24.78
C TRP A 354 -4.20 -6.75 25.41
N ASP A 355 -4.28 -5.45 25.17
CA ASP A 355 -5.49 -4.67 25.47
C ASP A 355 -6.61 -5.08 24.51
N PRO A 356 -7.83 -5.42 24.95
CA PRO A 356 -8.96 -5.77 24.10
C PRO A 356 -9.25 -4.76 23.00
N ARG A 357 -8.96 -3.47 23.24
CA ARG A 357 -9.15 -2.38 22.28
C ARG A 357 -8.26 -2.51 21.03
N HIS A 358 -7.22 -3.32 21.07
CA HIS A 358 -6.33 -3.59 19.93
C HIS A 358 -6.69 -4.84 19.15
N ALA A 359 -7.57 -5.68 19.69
CA ALA A 359 -8.08 -6.83 18.96
C ALA A 359 -9.09 -6.42 17.89
N PHE A 360 -9.18 -7.21 16.82
CA PHE A 360 -10.19 -7.07 15.78
C PHE A 360 -10.77 -8.44 15.41
N LEU A 361 -11.97 -8.47 14.82
CA LEU A 361 -12.66 -9.70 14.46
C LEU A 361 -13.01 -9.69 12.97
N LEU A 362 -12.57 -10.73 12.25
CA LEU A 362 -12.76 -10.89 10.82
C LEU A 362 -13.55 -12.15 10.50
N PRO A 363 -14.35 -12.19 9.41
CA PRO A 363 -14.95 -13.41 8.93
C PRO A 363 -13.90 -14.46 8.58
N ARG A 364 -14.17 -15.73 8.93
CA ARG A 364 -13.33 -16.89 8.65
C ARG A 364 -14.14 -17.91 7.83
N ALA A 365 -13.55 -18.48 6.78
CA ALA A 365 -14.17 -19.59 6.12
C ALA A 365 -14.16 -20.85 7.01
N ALA A 366 -15.14 -21.71 6.86
CA ALA A 366 -15.22 -22.95 7.61
C ALA A 366 -14.00 -23.84 7.30
N GLY A 367 -13.28 -24.28 8.35
CA GLY A 367 -12.11 -25.16 8.22
C GLY A 367 -10.77 -24.42 8.03
N GLU A 368 -10.74 -23.08 8.03
CA GLU A 368 -9.48 -22.36 8.11
C GLU A 368 -8.91 -22.41 9.54
N ASP A 369 -7.60 -22.69 9.64
CA ASP A 369 -6.86 -22.76 10.89
C ASP A 369 -6.25 -21.40 11.29
N ASP A 370 -5.63 -21.34 12.47
CA ASP A 370 -4.88 -20.19 12.94
C ASP A 370 -3.82 -19.76 11.92
N GLN A 371 -3.68 -18.46 11.74
CA GLN A 371 -2.65 -17.86 10.87
C GLN A 371 -1.72 -17.01 11.73
N THR A 372 -0.45 -17.39 11.76
CA THR A 372 0.59 -16.68 12.52
C THR A 372 1.31 -15.72 11.58
N ALA A 373 1.64 -14.55 12.08
CA ALA A 373 2.52 -13.62 11.37
C ALA A 373 3.89 -14.27 11.16
N PRO A 374 4.38 -14.38 9.90
CA PRO A 374 5.68 -14.99 9.61
C PRO A 374 6.83 -14.20 10.23
N LEU A 375 7.98 -14.81 10.39
CA LEU A 375 9.22 -14.11 10.73
C LEU A 375 9.56 -13.07 9.65
N LEU A 376 10.24 -11.99 10.02
CA LEU A 376 10.54 -10.86 9.11
C LEU A 376 11.33 -11.27 7.84
N ASP A 377 12.06 -12.38 7.88
CA ASP A 377 12.83 -12.91 6.75
C ASP A 377 12.05 -13.91 5.88
N GLU A 378 10.82 -14.26 6.25
CA GLU A 378 9.97 -15.14 5.45
C GLU A 378 9.04 -14.32 4.54
N PRO A 379 8.95 -14.66 3.23
CA PRO A 379 7.96 -14.02 2.36
C PRO A 379 6.54 -14.33 2.87
N PRO A 380 5.58 -13.40 2.75
CA PRO A 380 4.20 -13.61 3.19
C PRO A 380 3.62 -14.85 2.53
N VAL A 381 3.06 -15.75 3.35
CA VAL A 381 2.39 -16.97 2.90
C VAL A 381 1.26 -16.60 1.94
N GLY A 382 1.38 -16.99 0.67
CA GLY A 382 0.40 -16.66 -0.39
C GLY A 382 1.00 -16.02 -1.66
N ALA A 383 2.33 -15.81 -1.72
CA ALA A 383 3.00 -15.27 -2.92
C ALA A 383 3.38 -16.35 -3.96
N SER A 384 2.89 -17.59 -3.82
CA SER A 384 3.15 -18.66 -4.80
C SER A 384 1.86 -19.03 -5.53
N ALA A 385 1.65 -18.45 -6.70
CA ALA A 385 1.05 -19.06 -7.89
C ALA A 385 1.23 -18.12 -9.11
#